data_95149c34b38b898095685298411984c8
#
_entry.id   95149c34b38b898095685298411984c8
#
_cell.length_a   1.000
_cell.length_b   1.000
_cell.length_c   1.000
_cell.angle_alpha   90.00
_cell.angle_beta   90.00
_cell.angle_gamma   90.00
#
_symmetry.space_group_name_H-M   'P 1'
#
loop_
_entity.id
_entity.type
_entity.pdbx_description
1 polymer ?
#
loop_
_entity_poly.entity_id
_entity_poly.type
_entity_poly.pdbx_seq_one_letter_code
_entity_poly.pdbx_strand_id
1 'polypeptide(L)'
;MGQKVNPVGLRLGINRNWTSRWFPSTRTAPSNIDEDNKIRKFLKKELYYAGVSEIVIERAAKKLRVTVVAARPGLIIGKKGVDIEKVKEGLKALIKKEVSINIKEVKRPQADAQLAAENVATQLEKRVAFRRAMKKVMQVALKSGAKGIKVRVSGRLAGAEIARTEWYMEGRVPLHTLRAKIDYGFAEAMTVYGIIGVKVWIFKGEVLQKGIQFEKKEEAKEEREPRRSRRGRQ
;
A
#
# COMPACT_ATOMS: atom_id res chain seq x y z
N MET A 1 5.07 23.16 17.74
CA MET A 1 4.24 21.93 17.61
C MET A 1 5.17 20.72 17.61
N GLY A 2 4.89 19.71 18.46
CA GLY A 2 5.71 18.50 18.54
C GLY A 2 5.69 17.65 17.27
N GLN A 3 6.72 16.84 17.09
CA GLN A 3 6.86 15.87 16.00
C GLN A 3 5.78 14.79 16.09
N LYS A 4 5.26 14.36 14.95
CA LYS A 4 4.24 13.30 14.89
C LYS A 4 4.89 11.98 14.46
N VAL A 5 4.73 10.94 15.27
CA VAL A 5 5.20 9.59 14.95
C VAL A 5 4.41 9.02 13.78
N ASN A 6 5.07 8.24 12.92
CA ASN A 6 4.40 7.52 11.85
C ASN A 6 3.39 6.52 12.43
N PRO A 7 2.10 6.58 12.06
CA PRO A 7 1.07 5.72 12.65
C PRO A 7 1.26 4.25 12.34
N VAL A 8 1.91 3.90 11.23
CA VAL A 8 2.27 2.51 10.89
C VAL A 8 3.37 2.03 11.82
N GLY A 9 4.47 2.81 11.97
CA GLY A 9 5.59 2.46 12.83
C GLY A 9 5.19 2.28 14.29
N LEU A 10 4.31 3.15 14.81
CA LEU A 10 3.78 3.04 16.19
C LEU A 10 3.02 1.74 16.44
N ARG A 11 2.44 1.13 15.42
CA ARG A 11 1.56 -0.05 15.52
C ARG A 11 2.20 -1.35 15.06
N LEU A 12 3.46 -1.31 14.63
CA LEU A 12 4.22 -2.52 14.28
C LEU A 12 4.35 -3.44 15.50
N GLY A 13 4.12 -4.73 15.31
CA GLY A 13 4.13 -5.72 16.38
C GLY A 13 2.87 -5.74 17.26
N ILE A 14 1.98 -4.74 17.16
CA ILE A 14 0.73 -4.65 17.94
C ILE A 14 -0.47 -5.09 17.10
N ASN A 15 -0.78 -4.37 16.02
CA ASN A 15 -1.89 -4.68 15.13
C ASN A 15 -1.50 -4.62 13.65
N ARG A 16 -0.23 -4.40 13.35
CA ARG A 16 0.32 -4.37 11.99
C ARG A 16 1.64 -5.15 11.92
N ASN A 17 1.82 -5.87 10.84
CA ASN A 17 3.04 -6.64 10.60
C ASN A 17 4.01 -5.84 9.71
N TRP A 18 5.26 -6.31 9.65
CA TRP A 18 6.30 -5.75 8.81
C TRP A 18 6.02 -6.01 7.32
N THR A 19 6.45 -5.09 6.47
CA THR A 19 6.38 -5.25 5.00
C THR A 19 7.58 -6.03 4.46
N SER A 20 8.72 -6.02 5.16
CA SER A 20 9.85 -6.92 4.90
C SER A 20 9.87 -7.98 5.99
N ARG A 21 9.62 -9.25 5.61
CA ARG A 21 9.44 -10.38 6.53
C ARG A 21 10.62 -11.34 6.39
N TRP A 22 11.74 -10.97 6.99
CA TRP A 22 12.95 -11.78 7.01
C TRP A 22 13.87 -11.35 8.15
N PHE A 23 14.75 -12.25 8.57
CA PHE A 23 15.73 -11.98 9.61
C PHE A 23 17.11 -12.46 9.13
N PRO A 24 18.04 -11.54 8.80
CA PRO A 24 19.36 -11.88 8.29
C PRO A 24 20.39 -11.93 9.39
N SER A 25 21.60 -12.44 9.07
CA SER A 25 22.78 -12.17 9.90
C SER A 25 23.16 -10.69 9.82
N THR A 26 23.83 -10.18 10.84
CA THR A 26 24.28 -8.77 10.92
C THR A 26 25.11 -8.36 9.70
N ARG A 27 25.92 -9.27 9.14
CA ARG A 27 26.77 -9.02 7.98
C ARG A 27 25.97 -8.85 6.68
N THR A 28 24.85 -9.55 6.50
CA THR A 28 24.05 -9.53 5.27
C THR A 28 22.88 -8.55 5.34
N ALA A 29 22.58 -7.99 6.50
CA ALA A 29 21.47 -7.06 6.69
C ALA A 29 21.53 -5.82 5.78
N PRO A 30 22.66 -5.08 5.67
CA PRO A 30 22.73 -3.87 4.86
C PRO A 30 22.43 -4.14 3.37
N SER A 31 23.02 -5.19 2.80
CA SER A 31 22.80 -5.55 1.39
C SER A 31 21.35 -5.95 1.12
N ASN A 32 20.71 -6.69 2.03
CA ASN A 32 19.31 -7.06 1.88
C ASN A 32 18.34 -5.87 1.95
N ILE A 33 18.64 -4.88 2.81
CA ILE A 33 17.85 -3.63 2.90
C ILE A 33 17.96 -2.83 1.60
N ASP A 34 19.17 -2.70 1.04
CA ASP A 34 19.38 -1.99 -0.23
C ASP A 34 18.67 -2.71 -1.40
N GLU A 35 18.77 -4.04 -1.47
CA GLU A 35 18.01 -4.84 -2.44
C GLU A 35 16.50 -4.60 -2.29
N ASP A 36 15.93 -4.66 -1.07
CA ASP A 36 14.50 -4.42 -0.84
C ASP A 36 14.07 -3.02 -1.29
N ASN A 37 14.91 -2.02 -1.06
CA ASN A 37 14.61 -0.65 -1.49
C ASN A 37 14.62 -0.53 -3.03
N LYS A 38 15.57 -1.18 -3.71
CA LYS A 38 15.62 -1.26 -5.19
C LYS A 38 14.38 -1.96 -5.74
N ILE A 39 13.96 -3.08 -5.15
CA ILE A 39 12.74 -3.81 -5.51
C ILE A 39 11.51 -2.92 -5.41
N ARG A 40 11.34 -2.24 -4.27
CA ARG A 40 10.18 -1.36 -4.03
C ARG A 40 10.12 -0.21 -5.03
N LYS A 41 11.26 0.44 -5.28
CA LYS A 41 11.35 1.54 -6.25
C LYS A 41 11.03 1.07 -7.67
N PHE A 42 11.60 -0.05 -8.10
CA PHE A 42 11.37 -0.65 -9.41
C PHE A 42 9.90 -1.02 -9.59
N LEU A 43 9.33 -1.81 -8.69
CA LEU A 43 7.94 -2.24 -8.78
C LEU A 43 6.95 -1.07 -8.71
N LYS A 44 7.22 -0.07 -7.87
CA LYS A 44 6.34 1.09 -7.80
C LYS A 44 6.37 1.93 -9.08
N LYS A 45 7.52 2.01 -9.75
CA LYS A 45 7.67 2.71 -11.04
C LYS A 45 6.94 1.96 -12.17
N GLU A 46 7.20 0.66 -12.31
CA GLU A 46 6.63 -0.16 -13.39
C GLU A 46 5.12 -0.38 -13.23
N LEU A 47 4.63 -0.55 -12.01
CA LEU A 47 3.25 -0.90 -11.72
C LEU A 47 2.39 0.26 -11.20
N TYR A 48 2.84 1.50 -11.36
CA TYR A 48 2.12 2.69 -10.87
C TYR A 48 0.68 2.77 -11.41
N TYR A 49 0.46 2.40 -12.67
CA TYR A 49 -0.84 2.40 -13.34
C TYR A 49 -1.84 1.39 -12.75
N ALA A 50 -1.35 0.34 -12.11
CA ALA A 50 -2.19 -0.70 -11.49
C ALA A 50 -2.68 -0.31 -10.08
N GLY A 51 -2.14 0.78 -9.51
CA GLY A 51 -2.47 1.24 -8.17
C GLY A 51 -1.93 0.28 -7.09
N VAL A 52 -0.63 0.30 -6.85
CA VAL A 52 0.03 -0.53 -5.84
C VAL A 52 -0.14 0.09 -4.45
N SER A 53 -0.82 -0.63 -3.57
CA SER A 53 -1.03 -0.24 -2.17
C SER A 53 0.17 -0.59 -1.29
N GLU A 54 0.59 -1.86 -1.30
CA GLU A 54 1.65 -2.39 -0.45
C GLU A 54 2.50 -3.43 -1.20
N ILE A 55 3.79 -3.49 -0.87
CA ILE A 55 4.71 -4.50 -1.39
C ILE A 55 5.31 -5.23 -0.18
N VAL A 56 4.98 -6.51 -0.03
CA VAL A 56 5.51 -7.38 1.02
C VAL A 56 6.62 -8.24 0.45
N ILE A 57 7.77 -8.25 1.13
CA ILE A 57 8.96 -8.98 0.70
C ILE A 57 9.28 -10.04 1.75
N GLU A 58 9.31 -11.30 1.33
CA GLU A 58 9.65 -12.44 2.16
C GLU A 58 10.91 -13.11 1.58
N ARG A 59 11.91 -13.34 2.42
CA ARG A 59 13.15 -14.00 2.02
C ARG A 59 13.26 -15.34 2.71
N ALA A 60 13.31 -16.40 1.93
CA ALA A 60 13.59 -17.75 2.40
C ALA A 60 14.88 -18.24 1.73
N ALA A 61 15.91 -18.52 2.50
CA ALA A 61 17.24 -19.00 2.08
C ALA A 61 17.70 -18.57 0.66
N LYS A 62 17.27 -19.29 -0.39
CA LYS A 62 17.64 -19.03 -1.79
C LYS A 62 16.52 -18.39 -2.63
N LYS A 63 15.29 -18.29 -2.10
CA LYS A 63 14.11 -17.79 -2.86
C LYS A 63 13.62 -16.47 -2.27
N LEU A 64 13.33 -15.52 -3.16
CA LEU A 64 12.71 -14.25 -2.84
C LEU A 64 11.25 -14.29 -3.27
N ARG A 65 10.33 -14.12 -2.31
CA ARG A 65 8.89 -13.98 -2.59
C ARG A 65 8.48 -12.54 -2.42
N VAL A 66 7.96 -11.94 -3.49
CA VAL A 66 7.44 -10.57 -3.48
C VAL A 66 5.93 -10.64 -3.67
N THR A 67 5.17 -10.18 -2.68
CA THR A 67 3.71 -10.08 -2.78
C THR A 67 3.34 -8.63 -3.04
N VAL A 68 2.74 -8.36 -4.19
CA VAL A 68 2.26 -7.05 -4.60
C VAL A 68 0.76 -6.97 -4.33
N VAL A 69 0.35 -6.02 -3.49
CA VAL A 69 -1.05 -5.75 -3.18
C VAL A 69 -1.50 -4.58 -4.04
N ALA A 70 -2.41 -4.80 -4.98
CA ALA A 70 -2.81 -3.80 -5.97
C ALA A 70 -4.33 -3.68 -6.12
N ALA A 71 -4.78 -2.51 -6.58
CA ALA A 71 -6.19 -2.25 -6.83
C ALA A 71 -6.72 -2.95 -8.09
N ARG A 72 -5.86 -3.10 -9.10
CA ARG A 72 -6.19 -3.68 -10.40
C ARG A 72 -5.22 -4.79 -10.79
N PRO A 73 -5.35 -5.99 -10.20
CA PRO A 73 -4.41 -7.10 -10.43
C PRO A 73 -4.39 -7.56 -11.90
N GLY A 74 -5.51 -7.49 -12.61
CA GLY A 74 -5.58 -7.86 -14.02
C GLY A 74 -4.62 -7.08 -14.93
N LEU A 75 -4.35 -5.80 -14.60
CA LEU A 75 -3.40 -4.99 -15.37
C LEU A 75 -1.94 -5.41 -15.13
N ILE A 76 -1.64 -6.01 -13.98
CA ILE A 76 -0.29 -6.51 -13.66
C ILE A 76 -0.04 -7.84 -14.36
N ILE A 77 -1.04 -8.71 -14.39
CA ILE A 77 -0.93 -10.03 -15.02
C ILE A 77 -0.80 -9.87 -16.53
N GLY A 78 -1.56 -8.93 -17.13
CA GLY A 78 -1.59 -8.69 -18.55
C GLY A 78 -2.26 -9.83 -19.34
N LYS A 79 -2.22 -9.73 -20.65
CA LYS A 79 -2.75 -10.77 -21.54
C LYS A 79 -1.88 -12.05 -21.45
N LYS A 80 -2.48 -13.15 -21.03
CA LYS A 80 -1.81 -14.47 -20.87
C LYS A 80 -0.58 -14.46 -19.94
N GLY A 81 -0.43 -13.49 -19.05
CA GLY A 81 0.69 -13.43 -18.11
C GLY A 81 1.99 -12.82 -18.65
N VAL A 82 2.00 -12.22 -19.84
CA VAL A 82 3.22 -11.67 -20.45
C VAL A 82 3.80 -10.50 -19.64
N ASP A 83 2.95 -9.64 -19.09
CA ASP A 83 3.43 -8.45 -18.39
C ASP A 83 4.05 -8.79 -17.04
N ILE A 84 3.51 -9.78 -16.32
CA ILE A 84 4.11 -10.24 -15.06
C ILE A 84 5.47 -10.94 -15.30
N GLU A 85 5.64 -11.63 -16.43
CA GLU A 85 6.91 -12.26 -16.80
C GLU A 85 7.99 -11.22 -17.08
N LYS A 86 7.67 -10.13 -17.79
CA LYS A 86 8.59 -9.00 -18.02
C LYS A 86 9.05 -8.38 -16.69
N VAL A 87 8.11 -8.14 -15.77
CA VAL A 87 8.43 -7.59 -14.44
C VAL A 87 9.31 -8.57 -13.65
N LYS A 88 9.05 -9.87 -13.74
CA LYS A 88 9.86 -10.91 -13.10
C LYS A 88 11.27 -10.96 -13.65
N GLU A 89 11.45 -10.86 -14.96
CA GLU A 89 12.76 -10.80 -15.63
C GLU A 89 13.53 -9.53 -15.23
N GLY A 90 12.88 -8.37 -15.21
CA GLY A 90 13.48 -7.13 -14.74
C GLY A 90 13.96 -7.22 -13.30
N LEU A 91 13.18 -7.85 -12.40
CA LEU A 91 13.60 -8.09 -11.02
C LEU A 91 14.75 -9.09 -10.91
N LYS A 92 14.76 -10.16 -11.72
CA LYS A 92 15.87 -11.13 -11.75
C LYS A 92 17.18 -10.46 -12.20
N ALA A 93 17.13 -9.57 -13.19
CA ALA A 93 18.29 -8.83 -13.65
C ALA A 93 18.86 -7.91 -12.57
N LEU A 94 17.99 -7.26 -11.75
CA LEU A 94 18.40 -6.37 -10.67
C LEU A 94 19.04 -7.11 -9.49
N ILE A 95 18.53 -8.30 -9.11
CA ILE A 95 18.84 -8.94 -7.82
C ILE A 95 19.74 -10.18 -8.01
N LYS A 96 19.81 -10.74 -9.21
CA LYS A 96 20.56 -11.99 -9.53
C LYS A 96 20.15 -13.20 -8.65
N LYS A 97 18.91 -13.22 -8.18
CA LYS A 97 18.31 -14.30 -7.35
C LYS A 97 17.01 -14.78 -7.98
N GLU A 98 16.56 -15.97 -7.62
CA GLU A 98 15.26 -16.46 -8.04
C GLU A 98 14.13 -15.70 -7.34
N VAL A 99 13.25 -15.07 -8.13
CA VAL A 99 12.13 -14.23 -7.63
C VAL A 99 10.81 -14.88 -7.98
N SER A 100 9.94 -15.02 -6.99
CA SER A 100 8.54 -15.40 -7.15
C SER A 100 7.66 -14.17 -6.85
N ILE A 101 6.76 -13.83 -7.77
CA ILE A 101 5.83 -12.69 -7.60
C ILE A 101 4.44 -13.25 -7.36
N ASN A 102 3.84 -12.85 -6.25
CA ASN A 102 2.45 -13.10 -5.92
C ASN A 102 1.66 -11.80 -6.01
N ILE A 103 0.45 -11.84 -6.56
CA ILE A 103 -0.42 -10.66 -6.65
C ILE A 103 -1.62 -10.89 -5.75
N LYS A 104 -1.92 -9.90 -4.90
CA LYS A 104 -3.12 -9.87 -4.07
C LYS A 104 -3.97 -8.67 -4.44
N GLU A 105 -5.28 -8.86 -4.50
CA GLU A 105 -6.23 -7.79 -4.75
C GLU A 105 -6.59 -7.01 -3.49
N VAL A 106 -6.71 -5.70 -3.60
CA VAL A 106 -7.25 -4.84 -2.54
C VAL A 106 -8.77 -4.88 -2.60
N LYS A 107 -9.43 -5.52 -1.64
CA LYS A 107 -10.91 -5.65 -1.59
C LYS A 107 -11.66 -4.29 -1.65
N ARG A 108 -11.08 -3.22 -1.06
CA ARG A 108 -11.66 -1.87 -1.02
C ARG A 108 -10.60 -0.82 -1.33
N PRO A 109 -10.27 -0.58 -2.61
CA PRO A 109 -9.21 0.34 -3.00
C PRO A 109 -9.43 1.77 -2.52
N GLN A 110 -10.68 2.19 -2.44
CA GLN A 110 -11.07 3.54 -2.03
C GLN A 110 -10.89 3.79 -0.52
N ALA A 111 -10.84 2.73 0.29
CA ALA A 111 -10.56 2.79 1.72
C ALA A 111 -9.08 2.48 2.03
N ASP A 112 -8.20 2.52 1.03
CA ASP A 112 -6.77 2.36 1.18
C ASP A 112 -6.09 3.73 1.19
N ALA A 113 -5.23 3.99 2.20
CA ALA A 113 -4.66 5.32 2.39
C ALA A 113 -3.62 5.67 1.31
N GLN A 114 -2.83 4.70 0.83
CA GLN A 114 -1.82 4.94 -0.19
C GLN A 114 -2.48 5.27 -1.53
N LEU A 115 -3.49 4.49 -1.93
CA LEU A 115 -4.23 4.72 -3.17
C LEU A 115 -5.01 6.03 -3.13
N ALA A 116 -5.57 6.38 -1.97
CA ALA A 116 -6.23 7.66 -1.76
C ALA A 116 -5.25 8.84 -1.91
N ALA A 117 -4.02 8.72 -1.36
CA ALA A 117 -2.99 9.74 -1.49
C ALA A 117 -2.54 9.91 -2.95
N GLU A 118 -2.30 8.82 -3.66
CA GLU A 118 -1.92 8.85 -5.09
C GLU A 118 -3.04 9.42 -5.97
N ASN A 119 -4.30 9.13 -5.65
CA ASN A 119 -5.44 9.71 -6.37
C ASN A 119 -5.52 11.23 -6.17
N VAL A 120 -5.29 11.74 -4.94
CA VAL A 120 -5.20 13.20 -4.71
C VAL A 120 -4.03 13.79 -5.50
N ALA A 121 -2.84 13.16 -5.46
CA ALA A 121 -1.67 13.61 -6.18
C ALA A 121 -1.93 13.73 -7.69
N THR A 122 -2.48 12.70 -8.30
CA THR A 122 -2.83 12.71 -9.74
C THR A 122 -3.87 13.79 -10.09
N GLN A 123 -4.83 14.07 -9.20
CA GLN A 123 -5.79 15.16 -9.43
C GLN A 123 -5.11 16.53 -9.35
N LEU A 124 -4.14 16.71 -8.44
CA LEU A 124 -3.37 17.96 -8.33
C LEU A 124 -2.48 18.19 -9.57
N GLU A 125 -1.86 17.16 -10.11
CA GLU A 125 -1.09 17.21 -11.36
C GLU A 125 -1.97 17.60 -12.55
N LYS A 126 -3.24 17.14 -12.55
CA LYS A 126 -4.26 17.52 -13.53
C LYS A 126 -4.88 18.91 -13.26
N ARG A 127 -4.28 19.70 -12.37
CA ARG A 127 -4.70 21.06 -12.00
C ARG A 127 -6.12 21.15 -11.45
N VAL A 128 -6.65 20.09 -10.83
CA VAL A 128 -7.91 20.16 -10.11
C VAL A 128 -7.72 20.98 -8.82
N ALA A 129 -8.68 21.81 -8.47
CA ALA A 129 -8.65 22.59 -7.23
C ALA A 129 -8.45 21.66 -6.02
N PHE A 130 -7.39 21.88 -5.25
CA PHE A 130 -6.95 20.98 -4.17
C PHE A 130 -8.06 20.73 -3.13
N ARG A 131 -8.88 21.78 -2.79
CA ARG A 131 -10.02 21.62 -1.88
C ARG A 131 -11.06 20.64 -2.41
N ARG A 132 -11.34 20.69 -3.71
CA ARG A 132 -12.27 19.77 -4.36
C ARG A 132 -11.73 18.35 -4.39
N ALA A 133 -10.44 18.19 -4.72
CA ALA A 133 -9.76 16.88 -4.74
C ALA A 133 -9.80 16.21 -3.35
N MET A 134 -9.43 16.95 -2.30
CA MET A 134 -9.45 16.46 -0.91
C MET A 134 -10.86 16.04 -0.48
N LYS A 135 -11.87 16.91 -0.64
CA LYS A 135 -13.25 16.60 -0.25
C LYS A 135 -13.81 15.40 -0.99
N LYS A 136 -13.55 15.27 -2.31
CA LYS A 136 -14.00 14.15 -3.12
C LYS A 136 -13.42 12.83 -2.60
N VAL A 137 -12.11 12.78 -2.32
CA VAL A 137 -11.47 11.56 -1.81
C VAL A 137 -11.98 11.20 -0.41
N MET A 138 -12.24 12.19 0.45
CA MET A 138 -12.82 11.96 1.78
C MET A 138 -14.21 11.32 1.70
N GLN A 139 -15.11 11.89 0.89
CA GLN A 139 -16.46 11.35 0.69
C GLN A 139 -16.45 9.92 0.14
N VAL A 140 -15.56 9.64 -0.83
CA VAL A 140 -15.42 8.31 -1.44
C VAL A 140 -14.92 7.29 -0.42
N ALA A 141 -13.93 7.65 0.40
CA ALA A 141 -13.39 6.76 1.43
C ALA A 141 -14.43 6.44 2.53
N LEU A 142 -15.20 7.42 2.98
CA LEU A 142 -16.28 7.22 3.96
C LEU A 142 -17.40 6.33 3.41
N LYS A 143 -17.83 6.55 2.16
CA LYS A 143 -18.79 5.67 1.47
C LYS A 143 -18.28 4.23 1.34
N SER A 144 -16.97 4.03 1.24
CA SER A 144 -16.33 2.71 1.18
C SER A 144 -16.17 2.03 2.55
N GLY A 145 -16.67 2.66 3.63
CA GLY A 145 -16.72 2.08 4.97
C GLY A 145 -15.55 2.47 5.88
N ALA A 146 -14.80 3.53 5.57
CA ALA A 146 -13.87 4.13 6.51
C ALA A 146 -14.65 4.81 7.65
N LYS A 147 -14.21 4.64 8.91
CA LYS A 147 -14.82 5.28 10.09
C LYS A 147 -14.34 6.70 10.32
N GLY A 148 -13.30 7.10 9.62
CA GLY A 148 -12.77 8.45 9.63
C GLY A 148 -11.57 8.58 8.70
N ILE A 149 -11.39 9.79 8.20
CA ILE A 149 -10.29 10.12 7.29
C ILE A 149 -9.74 11.51 7.62
N LYS A 150 -8.43 11.66 7.51
CA LYS A 150 -7.74 12.93 7.54
C LYS A 150 -6.84 13.03 6.32
N VAL A 151 -6.98 14.10 5.55
CA VAL A 151 -6.14 14.41 4.39
C VAL A 151 -5.40 15.71 4.68
N ARG A 152 -4.09 15.71 4.42
CA ARG A 152 -3.23 16.88 4.56
C ARG A 152 -2.46 17.08 3.28
N VAL A 153 -2.47 18.29 2.77
CA VAL A 153 -1.72 18.70 1.57
C VAL A 153 -0.82 19.88 1.95
N SER A 154 0.43 19.82 1.53
CA SER A 154 1.44 20.83 1.86
C SER A 154 2.32 21.14 0.65
N GLY A 155 2.59 22.43 0.45
CA GLY A 155 3.37 22.94 -0.68
C GLY A 155 2.81 24.25 -1.21
N ARG A 156 3.15 24.61 -2.44
CA ARG A 156 2.64 25.80 -3.15
C ARG A 156 1.25 25.54 -3.71
N LEU A 157 0.25 25.56 -2.82
CA LEU A 157 -1.13 25.24 -3.17
C LEU A 157 -1.72 26.27 -4.13
N ALA A 158 -2.26 25.78 -5.26
CA ALA A 158 -2.78 26.58 -6.36
C ALA A 158 -1.77 27.57 -6.96
N GLY A 159 -0.47 27.27 -6.90
CA GLY A 159 0.60 28.10 -7.44
C GLY A 159 1.00 29.31 -6.57
N ALA A 160 0.54 29.37 -5.33
CA ALA A 160 0.92 30.44 -4.40
C ALA A 160 2.45 30.48 -4.19
N GLU A 161 3.03 31.67 -4.08
CA GLU A 161 4.48 31.83 -3.85
C GLU A 161 4.90 31.26 -2.51
N ILE A 162 4.11 31.52 -1.47
CA ILE A 162 4.38 31.01 -0.12
C ILE A 162 3.73 29.66 0.05
N ALA A 163 4.52 28.65 0.38
CA ALA A 163 4.02 27.32 0.69
C ALA A 163 3.18 27.33 1.96
N ARG A 164 2.06 26.64 1.93
CA ARG A 164 1.20 26.45 3.09
C ARG A 164 0.72 25.01 3.21
N THR A 165 0.19 24.71 4.38
CA THR A 165 -0.40 23.40 4.67
C THR A 165 -1.89 23.58 4.93
N GLU A 166 -2.70 22.83 4.19
CA GLU A 166 -4.13 22.69 4.46
C GLU A 166 -4.48 21.24 4.75
N TRP A 167 -5.42 21.02 5.66
CA TRP A 167 -5.89 19.70 6.00
C TRP A 167 -7.38 19.71 6.29
N TYR A 168 -8.03 18.60 5.97
CA TYR A 168 -9.42 18.32 6.31
C TYR A 168 -9.50 16.98 7.02
N MET A 169 -10.47 16.88 7.93
CA MET A 169 -10.74 15.65 8.67
C MET A 169 -12.25 15.46 8.77
N GLU A 170 -12.68 14.23 8.59
CA GLU A 170 -14.07 13.82 8.71
C GLU A 170 -14.14 12.48 9.45
N GLY A 171 -15.08 12.39 10.41
CA GLY A 171 -15.14 11.25 11.31
C GLY A 171 -14.05 11.27 12.38
N ARG A 172 -13.75 10.11 12.95
CA ARG A 172 -12.78 9.95 14.05
C ARG A 172 -11.47 9.35 13.54
N VAL A 173 -10.33 9.96 13.88
CA VAL A 173 -8.99 9.43 13.57
C VAL A 173 -8.13 9.40 14.85
N PRO A 174 -8.25 8.37 15.68
CA PRO A 174 -7.59 8.31 16.99
C PRO A 174 -6.11 7.88 16.84
N LEU A 175 -5.20 8.83 16.61
CA LEU A 175 -3.79 8.55 16.34
C LEU A 175 -3.05 7.95 17.54
N HIS A 176 -3.45 8.29 18.77
CA HIS A 176 -2.80 7.82 20.00
C HIS A 176 -3.30 6.42 20.44
N THR A 177 -4.45 5.96 19.98
CA THR A 177 -5.02 4.66 20.35
C THR A 177 -4.32 3.55 19.60
N LEU A 178 -3.56 2.67 20.28
CA LEU A 178 -2.79 1.58 19.67
C LEU A 178 -3.67 0.51 19.02
N ARG A 179 -4.83 0.20 19.62
CA ARG A 179 -5.79 -0.77 19.07
C ARG A 179 -6.49 -0.27 17.79
N ALA A 180 -6.42 1.03 17.48
CA ALA A 180 -7.04 1.58 16.29
C ALA A 180 -6.26 1.16 15.03
N LYS A 181 -6.95 0.54 14.07
CA LYS A 181 -6.38 0.20 12.75
C LYS A 181 -6.37 1.44 11.88
N ILE A 182 -5.23 2.12 11.86
CA ILE A 182 -5.01 3.31 11.04
C ILE A 182 -4.11 2.95 9.88
N ASP A 183 -4.59 3.24 8.69
CA ASP A 183 -3.81 3.16 7.47
C ASP A 183 -3.23 4.53 7.12
N TYR A 184 -2.02 4.55 6.59
CA TYR A 184 -1.30 5.77 6.26
C TYR A 184 -0.74 5.69 4.85
N GLY A 185 -0.97 6.74 4.06
CA GLY A 185 -0.43 6.88 2.72
C GLY A 185 0.27 8.22 2.55
N PHE A 186 1.34 8.19 1.77
CA PHE A 186 2.10 9.36 1.35
C PHE A 186 2.29 9.33 -0.16
N ALA A 187 2.03 10.47 -0.80
CA ALA A 187 2.28 10.66 -2.22
C ALA A 187 2.78 12.08 -2.48
N GLU A 188 3.53 12.23 -3.55
CA GLU A 188 4.03 13.51 -4.04
C GLU A 188 3.40 13.81 -5.39
N ALA A 189 2.86 15.02 -5.55
CA ALA A 189 2.33 15.52 -6.80
C ALA A 189 3.36 16.46 -7.43
N MET A 190 3.83 16.11 -8.62
CA MET A 190 4.76 16.94 -9.39
C MET A 190 3.97 18.00 -10.15
N THR A 191 4.02 19.23 -9.67
CA THR A 191 3.35 20.36 -10.34
C THR A 191 4.36 21.31 -10.97
N VAL A 192 3.89 22.13 -11.90
CA VAL A 192 4.72 23.18 -12.56
C VAL A 192 5.39 24.12 -11.55
N TYR A 193 4.72 24.35 -10.40
CA TYR A 193 5.21 25.25 -9.34
C TYR A 193 6.05 24.54 -8.27
N GLY A 194 6.33 23.25 -8.43
CA GLY A 194 7.08 22.43 -7.49
C GLY A 194 6.30 21.23 -6.98
N ILE A 195 6.87 20.55 -5.98
CA ILE A 195 6.31 19.33 -5.41
C ILE A 195 5.30 19.68 -4.31
N ILE A 196 4.14 19.03 -4.36
CA ILE A 196 3.12 19.09 -3.32
C ILE A 196 3.05 17.75 -2.61
N GLY A 197 3.32 17.73 -1.31
CA GLY A 197 3.23 16.53 -0.49
C GLY A 197 1.80 16.28 -0.02
N VAL A 198 1.30 15.06 -0.23
CA VAL A 198 -0.02 14.59 0.20
C VAL A 198 0.14 13.52 1.26
N LYS A 199 -0.50 13.69 2.41
CA LYS A 199 -0.54 12.69 3.50
C LYS A 199 -1.98 12.35 3.82
N VAL A 200 -2.29 11.06 3.86
CA VAL A 200 -3.64 10.56 4.15
C VAL A 200 -3.59 9.57 5.30
N TRP A 201 -4.53 9.71 6.24
CA TRP A 201 -4.76 8.78 7.34
C TRP A 201 -6.19 8.29 7.26
N ILE A 202 -6.39 6.98 7.24
CA ILE A 202 -7.72 6.36 7.20
C ILE A 202 -7.88 5.46 8.41
N PHE A 203 -8.92 5.71 9.19
CA PHE A 203 -9.31 4.87 10.32
C PHE A 203 -10.31 3.81 9.86
N LYS A 204 -9.91 2.54 9.92
CA LYS A 204 -10.72 1.38 9.49
C LYS A 204 -11.52 0.73 10.64
N GLY A 205 -11.24 1.10 11.89
CA GLY A 205 -11.88 0.53 13.07
C GLY A 205 -10.89 0.11 14.15
N GLU A 206 -11.36 -0.54 15.19
CA GLU A 206 -10.52 -1.00 16.30
C GLU A 206 -10.36 -2.53 16.24
N VAL A 207 -9.18 -3.01 16.59
CA VAL A 207 -8.85 -4.43 16.71
C VAL A 207 -8.87 -4.78 18.20
N LEU A 208 -9.86 -5.54 18.64
CA LEU A 208 -10.05 -5.91 20.05
C LEU A 208 -9.41 -7.26 20.40
N GLN A 209 -9.05 -8.07 19.39
CA GLN A 209 -8.43 -9.38 19.60
C GLN A 209 -6.94 -9.22 19.93
N LYS A 210 -6.45 -9.98 20.91
CA LYS A 210 -5.04 -10.03 21.29
C LYS A 210 -4.21 -10.72 20.17
N GLY A 211 -3.15 -10.07 19.76
CA GLY A 211 -2.15 -10.62 18.84
C GLY A 211 -2.36 -10.29 17.35
N ILE A 212 -1.26 -10.36 16.62
CA ILE A 212 -1.26 -10.27 15.15
C ILE A 212 -1.89 -11.56 14.63
N GLN A 213 -3.07 -11.49 14.04
CA GLN A 213 -3.57 -12.60 13.25
C GLN A 213 -2.71 -12.68 11.98
N PHE A 214 -1.70 -13.55 12.02
CA PHE A 214 -1.05 -13.97 10.80
C PHE A 214 -2.14 -14.58 9.90
N GLU A 215 -2.12 -14.27 8.63
CA GLU A 215 -3.11 -14.69 7.61
C GLU A 215 -3.18 -16.22 7.38
N LYS A 216 -2.98 -17.03 8.42
CA LYS A 216 -3.11 -18.49 8.38
C LYS A 216 -4.52 -19.02 8.08
N LYS A 217 -5.54 -18.14 8.06
CA LYS A 217 -6.93 -18.59 7.87
C LYS A 217 -7.38 -18.74 6.41
N GLU A 218 -6.68 -18.15 5.45
CA GLU A 218 -7.09 -18.30 4.05
C GLU A 218 -6.50 -19.56 3.40
N GLU A 219 -5.24 -19.92 3.71
CA GLU A 219 -4.64 -21.16 3.23
C GLU A 219 -5.35 -22.44 3.76
N ALA A 220 -5.82 -22.41 5.00
CA ALA A 220 -6.55 -23.56 5.60
C ALA A 220 -7.99 -23.73 5.08
N LYS A 221 -8.57 -22.76 4.36
CA LYS A 221 -9.86 -22.90 3.69
C LYS A 221 -9.74 -23.47 2.30
N GLU A 222 -8.66 -23.17 1.57
CA GLU A 222 -8.41 -23.75 0.25
C GLU A 222 -8.04 -25.24 0.34
N GLU A 223 -7.38 -25.68 1.43
CA GLU A 223 -7.09 -27.10 1.65
C GLU A 223 -8.30 -27.95 2.11
N ARG A 224 -9.39 -27.29 2.54
CA ARG A 224 -10.59 -28.00 3.07
C ARG A 224 -11.74 -28.14 2.09
N GLU A 225 -11.64 -27.66 0.86
CA GLU A 225 -12.63 -28.01 -0.15
C GLU A 225 -12.35 -29.43 -0.69
N PRO A 226 -13.19 -30.44 -0.37
CA PRO A 226 -13.01 -31.77 -0.89
C PRO A 226 -13.22 -31.73 -2.41
N ARG A 227 -12.24 -32.23 -3.16
CA ARG A 227 -12.38 -32.54 -4.59
C ARG A 227 -13.65 -33.35 -4.78
N ARG A 228 -14.74 -32.70 -5.20
CA ARG A 228 -15.95 -33.40 -5.63
C ARG A 228 -15.55 -34.30 -6.81
N SER A 229 -15.49 -35.60 -6.50
CA SER A 229 -15.27 -36.66 -7.45
C SER A 229 -16.30 -36.53 -8.58
N ARG A 230 -15.80 -36.30 -9.80
CA ARG A 230 -16.54 -36.65 -11.00
C ARG A 230 -16.67 -38.16 -11.06
N ARG A 231 -17.73 -38.71 -10.52
CA ARG A 231 -18.16 -40.07 -10.81
C ARG A 231 -19.40 -39.98 -11.69
N GLY A 232 -19.23 -40.47 -12.92
CA GLY A 232 -20.08 -41.31 -13.70
C GLY A 232 -21.50 -40.88 -14.02
N ARG A 233 -21.73 -40.53 -15.26
CA ARG A 233 -22.95 -40.95 -15.96
C ARG A 233 -22.50 -41.85 -17.14
N GLN A 234 -22.75 -43.11 -16.92
CA GLN A 234 -23.04 -44.04 -18.02
C GLN A 234 -24.44 -43.72 -18.54
#